data_366cbc6393ed59c7e7883ad41d329cdb
#
_entry.id   366cbc6393ed59c7e7883ad41d329cdb
#
_cell.length_a   1.000
_cell.length_b   1.000
_cell.length_c   1.000
_cell.angle_alpha   90.00
_cell.angle_beta   90.00
_cell.angle_gamma   90.00
#
_symmetry.space_group_name_H-M   'P 1'
#
loop_
_entity.id
_entity.type
_entity.pdbx_description
1 polymer ?
#
loop_
_entity_poly.entity_id
_entity_poly.type
_entity_poly.pdbx_seq_one_letter_code
_entity_poly.pdbx_strand_id
1 'polypeptide(L)'
;MLGHFVIGIIFLIILASVTFKGYLEGPAVLIPIAGSVILALLITGVCETLFPSLFIPLVSNIGSIFGINITDAQQNSAQLKVYCSAGIRLAKSAFAGFVAIAAALPSSAILYRNLYLIRKADSFLRKTLRILGAIAAFMICLFVLWVIEAFFQAGAGESSVLAAISNAFEQDSIISAICRDNPLRDVITAFVHQG
;
A
#
# COMPACT_ATOMS: atom_id res chain seq x y z
N MET A 1 2.69 -17.10 23.55
CA MET A 1 2.39 -15.70 23.95
C MET A 1 3.17 -14.64 23.17
N LEU A 2 4.47 -14.82 22.86
CA LEU A 2 5.25 -13.82 22.09
C LEU A 2 4.75 -13.61 20.66
N GLY A 3 4.19 -14.63 20.01
CA GLY A 3 3.73 -14.53 18.60
C GLY A 3 2.57 -13.56 18.34
N HIS A 4 1.77 -13.23 19.37
CA HIS A 4 0.59 -12.37 19.22
C HIS A 4 0.90 -10.86 19.21
N PHE A 5 2.16 -10.45 19.27
CA PHE A 5 2.55 -9.04 19.29
C PHE A 5 3.66 -8.70 18.30
N VAL A 6 4.18 -9.69 17.57
CA VAL A 6 5.40 -9.50 16.74
C VAL A 6 5.14 -8.53 15.60
N ILE A 7 4.04 -8.72 14.88
CA ILE A 7 3.69 -7.86 13.74
C ILE A 7 3.41 -6.44 14.22
N GLY A 8 2.66 -6.31 15.31
CA GLY A 8 2.34 -5.03 15.92
C GLY A 8 3.57 -4.28 16.42
N ILE A 9 4.54 -4.96 17.05
CA ILE A 9 5.79 -4.34 17.50
C ILE A 9 6.59 -3.84 16.28
N ILE A 10 6.72 -4.65 15.23
CA ILE A 10 7.41 -4.23 14.00
C ILE A 10 6.71 -3.00 13.40
N PHE A 11 5.37 -3.02 13.34
CA PHE A 11 4.61 -1.88 12.86
C PHE A 11 4.84 -0.62 13.71
N LEU A 12 4.84 -0.73 15.05
CA LEU A 12 5.10 0.40 15.94
C LEU A 12 6.50 0.99 15.73
N ILE A 13 7.51 0.15 15.49
CA ILE A 13 8.87 0.60 15.16
C ILE A 13 8.88 1.36 13.83
N ILE A 14 8.20 0.85 12.82
CA ILE A 14 8.07 1.52 11.51
C ILE A 14 7.32 2.85 11.68
N LEU A 15 6.20 2.85 12.40
CA LEU A 15 5.39 4.04 12.67
C LEU A 15 6.20 5.12 13.37
N ALA A 16 6.94 4.76 14.43
CA ALA A 16 7.81 5.69 15.14
C ALA A 16 8.91 6.26 14.23
N SER A 17 9.55 5.40 13.42
CA SER A 17 10.63 5.79 12.50
C SER A 17 10.12 6.73 11.41
N VAL A 18 8.96 6.44 10.80
CA VAL A 18 8.34 7.27 9.76
C VAL A 18 7.86 8.60 10.33
N THR A 19 7.25 8.59 11.52
CA THR A 19 6.81 9.81 12.22
C THR A 19 7.99 10.70 12.58
N PHE A 20 9.08 10.12 13.10
CA PHE A 20 10.32 10.85 13.39
C PHE A 20 10.93 11.46 12.13
N LYS A 21 10.96 10.72 11.03
CA LYS A 21 11.39 11.24 9.72
C LYS A 21 10.51 12.40 9.28
N GLY A 22 9.18 12.30 9.40
CA GLY A 22 8.24 13.38 9.12
C GLY A 22 8.50 14.63 9.98
N TYR A 23 8.87 14.45 11.25
CA TYR A 23 9.28 15.56 12.11
C TYR A 23 10.58 16.23 11.63
N LEU A 24 11.56 15.47 11.16
CA LEU A 24 12.82 16.04 10.68
C LEU A 24 12.67 16.77 9.34
N GLU A 25 11.88 16.23 8.43
CA GLU A 25 11.73 16.68 7.05
C GLU A 25 10.53 17.61 6.82
N GLY A 26 9.61 17.67 7.79
CA GLY A 26 8.36 18.42 7.66
C GLY A 26 7.41 17.80 6.62
N PRO A 27 6.39 18.56 6.13
CA PRO A 27 5.39 18.04 5.21
C PRO A 27 5.96 17.69 3.83
N ALA A 28 7.20 18.03 3.54
CA ALA A 28 7.87 17.66 2.30
C ALA A 28 7.99 16.13 2.11
N VAL A 29 7.93 15.34 3.19
CA VAL A 29 7.88 13.88 3.13
C VAL A 29 6.64 13.34 2.38
N LEU A 30 5.57 14.14 2.30
CA LEU A 30 4.32 13.77 1.62
C LEU A 30 4.47 13.75 0.10
N ILE A 31 5.33 14.61 -0.44
CA ILE A 31 5.48 14.79 -1.90
C ILE A 31 5.93 13.49 -2.58
N PRO A 32 7.00 12.80 -2.14
CA PRO A 32 7.39 11.53 -2.74
C PRO A 32 6.35 10.43 -2.54
N ILE A 33 5.62 10.41 -1.42
CA ILE A 33 4.58 9.42 -1.16
C ILE A 33 3.41 9.63 -2.11
N ALA A 34 2.86 10.85 -2.19
CA ALA A 34 1.77 11.17 -3.11
C ALA A 34 2.21 10.97 -4.57
N GLY A 35 3.41 11.43 -4.93
CA GLY A 35 3.97 11.25 -6.27
C GLY A 35 4.14 9.78 -6.65
N SER A 36 4.59 8.93 -5.75
CA SER A 36 4.76 7.50 -6.01
C SER A 36 3.42 6.78 -6.22
N VAL A 37 2.38 7.14 -5.45
CA VAL A 37 1.03 6.59 -5.63
C VAL A 37 0.43 7.01 -6.96
N ILE A 38 0.49 8.30 -7.30
CA ILE A 38 0.00 8.81 -8.59
C ILE A 38 0.74 8.14 -9.76
N LEU A 39 2.07 8.05 -9.67
CA LEU A 39 2.88 7.41 -10.69
C LEU A 39 2.56 5.92 -10.85
N ALA A 40 2.34 5.21 -9.73
CA ALA A 40 1.94 3.79 -9.76
C ALA A 40 0.60 3.58 -10.46
N LEU A 41 -0.39 4.42 -10.17
CA LEU A 41 -1.70 4.36 -10.82
C LEU A 41 -1.60 4.66 -12.32
N LEU A 42 -0.81 5.68 -12.70
CA LEU A 42 -0.56 6.01 -14.11
C LEU A 42 0.15 4.87 -14.85
N ILE A 43 1.23 4.32 -14.29
CA ILE A 43 1.97 3.21 -14.89
C ILE A 43 1.06 1.98 -15.05
N THR A 44 0.30 1.64 -14.01
CA THR A 44 -0.62 0.49 -14.05
C THR A 44 -1.66 0.68 -15.15
N GLY A 45 -2.29 1.86 -15.23
CA GLY A 45 -3.27 2.18 -16.27
C GLY A 45 -2.68 2.18 -17.67
N VAL A 46 -1.49 2.74 -17.85
CA VAL A 46 -0.77 2.72 -19.15
C VAL A 46 -0.38 1.31 -19.56
N CYS A 47 0.17 0.51 -18.64
CA CYS A 47 0.53 -0.88 -18.93
C CYS A 47 -0.69 -1.72 -19.31
N GLU A 48 -1.81 -1.53 -18.62
CA GLU A 48 -3.06 -2.25 -18.91
C GLU A 48 -3.62 -1.89 -20.29
N THR A 49 -3.58 -0.61 -20.67
CA THR A 49 -4.21 -0.14 -21.91
C THR A 49 -3.32 -0.29 -23.14
N LEU A 50 -2.03 0.00 -23.03
CA LEU A 50 -1.11 0.02 -24.16
C LEU A 50 -0.36 -1.30 -24.36
N PHE A 51 -0.14 -2.06 -23.28
CA PHE A 51 0.67 -3.28 -23.30
C PHE A 51 -0.01 -4.47 -22.62
N PRO A 52 -1.28 -4.83 -22.96
CA PRO A 52 -2.02 -5.89 -22.26
C PRO A 52 -1.33 -7.25 -22.35
N SER A 53 -0.65 -7.54 -23.44
CA SER A 53 0.09 -8.80 -23.65
C SER A 53 1.29 -8.99 -22.72
N LEU A 54 1.90 -7.90 -22.24
CA LEU A 54 2.97 -7.92 -21.25
C LEU A 54 2.43 -7.80 -19.83
N PHE A 55 1.35 -7.04 -19.66
CA PHE A 55 0.77 -6.75 -18.37
C PHE A 55 0.10 -7.97 -17.73
N ILE A 56 -0.66 -8.75 -18.51
CA ILE A 56 -1.36 -9.95 -18.01
C ILE A 56 -0.39 -10.99 -17.44
N PRO A 57 0.69 -11.43 -18.12
CA PRO A 57 1.65 -12.37 -17.55
C PRO A 57 2.33 -11.81 -16.29
N LEU A 58 2.61 -10.51 -16.24
CA LEU A 58 3.27 -9.88 -15.10
C LEU A 58 2.36 -9.84 -13.88
N VAL A 59 1.08 -9.51 -14.05
CA VAL A 59 0.05 -9.56 -13.01
C VAL A 59 -0.18 -10.99 -12.56
N SER A 60 -0.19 -11.96 -13.48
CA SER A 60 -0.31 -13.39 -13.16
C SER A 60 0.86 -13.90 -12.30
N ASN A 61 2.09 -13.52 -12.64
CA ASN A 61 3.27 -13.88 -11.84
C ASN A 61 3.22 -13.27 -10.44
N ILE A 62 2.77 -12.02 -10.29
CA ILE A 62 2.58 -11.41 -8.98
C ILE A 62 1.44 -12.09 -8.22
N GLY A 63 0.32 -12.38 -8.87
CA GLY A 63 -0.78 -13.14 -8.29
C GLY A 63 -0.33 -14.48 -7.72
N SER A 64 0.53 -15.20 -8.46
CA SER A 64 1.06 -16.50 -8.03
C SER A 64 1.88 -16.42 -6.73
N ILE A 65 2.56 -15.31 -6.46
CA ILE A 65 3.29 -15.07 -5.19
C ILE A 65 2.30 -15.09 -4.01
N PHE A 66 1.09 -14.58 -4.22
CA PHE A 66 0.01 -14.56 -3.22
C PHE A 66 -0.89 -15.80 -3.30
N GLY A 67 -0.53 -16.83 -4.10
CA GLY A 67 -1.31 -18.04 -4.27
C GLY A 67 -2.61 -17.85 -5.06
N ILE A 68 -2.72 -16.76 -5.84
CA ILE A 68 -3.88 -16.47 -6.70
C ILE A 68 -3.63 -17.10 -8.07
N ASN A 69 -4.41 -18.13 -8.44
CA ASN A 69 -4.31 -18.78 -9.74
C ASN A 69 -5.14 -18.04 -10.78
N ILE A 70 -4.47 -17.34 -11.69
CA ILE A 70 -5.11 -16.59 -12.80
C ILE A 70 -5.18 -17.43 -14.09
N THR A 71 -4.55 -18.60 -14.13
CA THR A 71 -4.36 -19.44 -15.31
C THR A 71 -5.67 -19.94 -15.93
N ASP A 72 -6.69 -20.20 -15.14
CA ASP A 72 -7.98 -20.71 -15.63
C ASP A 72 -8.79 -19.66 -16.42
N ALA A 73 -8.44 -18.39 -16.26
CA ALA A 73 -9.11 -17.29 -16.93
C ALA A 73 -8.60 -17.03 -18.36
N GLN A 74 -7.42 -17.52 -18.71
CA GLN A 74 -6.83 -17.35 -20.07
C GLN A 74 -7.40 -18.29 -21.13
N GLN A 75 -7.98 -19.43 -20.74
CA GLN A 75 -8.46 -20.44 -21.69
C GLN A 75 -9.87 -20.21 -22.24
N ASN A 76 -10.68 -19.40 -21.61
CA ASN A 76 -12.04 -19.12 -22.07
C ASN A 76 -12.15 -17.69 -22.60
N SER A 77 -12.27 -17.56 -23.90
CA SER A 77 -12.46 -16.46 -24.85
C SER A 77 -13.27 -15.20 -24.41
N ALA A 78 -13.48 -14.96 -23.15
CA ALA A 78 -14.10 -13.76 -22.61
C ALA A 78 -13.05 -12.93 -21.85
N GLN A 79 -12.12 -12.27 -22.59
CA GLN A 79 -11.15 -11.33 -22.01
C GLN A 79 -11.78 -10.34 -21.03
N LEU A 80 -13.03 -9.94 -21.26
CA LEU A 80 -13.77 -9.06 -20.36
C LEU A 80 -14.08 -9.68 -18.99
N LYS A 81 -14.39 -10.98 -18.92
CA LYS A 81 -14.68 -11.66 -17.63
C LYS A 81 -13.42 -11.86 -16.79
N VAL A 82 -12.26 -12.01 -17.43
CA VAL A 82 -10.97 -12.13 -16.76
C VAL A 82 -10.61 -10.84 -16.00
N TYR A 83 -10.89 -9.69 -16.59
CA TYR A 83 -10.63 -8.39 -15.95
C TYR A 83 -11.54 -8.07 -14.75
N CYS A 84 -12.62 -8.82 -14.59
CA CYS A 84 -13.60 -8.60 -13.52
C CYS A 84 -13.44 -9.56 -12.33
N SER A 85 -12.52 -10.55 -12.39
CA SER A 85 -12.34 -11.47 -11.27
C SER A 85 -11.66 -10.80 -10.08
N ALA A 86 -12.08 -11.14 -8.86
CA ALA A 86 -11.49 -10.63 -7.62
C ALA A 86 -9.97 -10.88 -7.55
N GLY A 87 -9.52 -12.06 -7.98
CA GLY A 87 -8.10 -12.42 -8.01
C GLY A 87 -7.26 -11.49 -8.89
N ILE A 88 -7.76 -11.09 -10.06
CA ILE A 88 -7.04 -10.16 -10.95
C ILE A 88 -6.99 -8.76 -10.35
N ARG A 89 -8.07 -8.28 -9.71
CA ARG A 89 -8.07 -6.99 -9.04
C ARG A 89 -7.05 -6.94 -7.90
N LEU A 90 -6.99 -8.01 -7.10
CA LEU A 90 -5.99 -8.16 -6.06
C LEU A 90 -4.56 -8.16 -6.62
N ALA A 91 -4.30 -8.91 -7.67
CA ALA A 91 -2.99 -8.97 -8.31
C ALA A 91 -2.58 -7.63 -8.94
N LYS A 92 -3.52 -6.91 -9.59
CA LYS A 92 -3.29 -5.53 -10.09
C LYS A 92 -2.96 -4.56 -8.97
N SER A 93 -3.68 -4.63 -7.85
CA SER A 93 -3.43 -3.77 -6.68
C SER A 93 -2.07 -4.06 -6.06
N ALA A 94 -1.67 -5.33 -5.99
CA ALA A 94 -0.33 -5.72 -5.56
C ALA A 94 0.75 -5.18 -6.50
N PHE A 95 0.56 -5.29 -7.82
CA PHE A 95 1.47 -4.70 -8.81
C PHE A 95 1.62 -3.18 -8.63
N ALA A 96 0.50 -2.45 -8.50
CA ALA A 96 0.51 -1.02 -8.24
C ALA A 96 1.27 -0.67 -6.95
N GLY A 97 1.10 -1.48 -5.90
CA GLY A 97 1.85 -1.35 -4.65
C GLY A 97 3.36 -1.50 -4.84
N PHE A 98 3.82 -2.51 -5.59
CA PHE A 98 5.25 -2.69 -5.90
C PHE A 98 5.81 -1.51 -6.70
N VAL A 99 5.08 -1.02 -7.71
CA VAL A 99 5.48 0.16 -8.50
C VAL A 99 5.56 1.40 -7.60
N ALA A 100 4.60 1.60 -6.69
CA ALA A 100 4.61 2.71 -5.75
C ALA A 100 5.85 2.67 -4.83
N ILE A 101 6.18 1.52 -4.28
CA ILE A 101 7.38 1.34 -3.44
C ILE A 101 8.65 1.62 -4.26
N ALA A 102 8.76 1.08 -5.47
CA ALA A 102 9.90 1.31 -6.34
C ALA A 102 10.07 2.80 -6.72
N ALA A 103 8.97 3.52 -6.95
CA ALA A 103 8.97 4.94 -7.28
C ALA A 103 9.25 5.84 -6.05
N ALA A 104 8.92 5.39 -4.84
CA ALA A 104 9.14 6.16 -3.61
C ALA A 104 10.63 6.35 -3.30
N LEU A 105 11.47 5.36 -3.61
CA LEU A 105 12.91 5.39 -3.35
C LEU A 105 13.62 6.54 -4.11
N PRO A 106 13.55 6.64 -5.46
CA PRO A 106 14.19 7.74 -6.19
C PRO A 106 13.55 9.10 -5.90
N SER A 107 12.23 9.15 -5.68
CA SER A 107 11.52 10.38 -5.36
C SER A 107 12.00 10.99 -4.04
N SER A 108 12.26 10.15 -3.03
CA SER A 108 12.81 10.61 -1.74
C SER A 108 14.21 11.19 -1.90
N ALA A 109 15.06 10.60 -2.73
CA ALA A 109 16.43 11.09 -2.98
C ALA A 109 16.42 12.47 -3.66
N ILE A 110 15.53 12.70 -4.63
CA ILE A 110 15.37 13.99 -5.31
C ILE A 110 14.90 15.06 -4.31
N LEU A 111 13.98 14.71 -3.42
CA LEU A 111 13.44 15.64 -2.44
C LEU A 111 14.49 16.08 -1.42
N TYR A 112 15.33 15.15 -0.95
CA TYR A 112 16.43 15.47 -0.02
C TYR A 112 17.33 16.58 -0.56
N ARG A 113 17.55 16.61 -1.87
CA ARG A 113 18.37 17.64 -2.54
C ARG A 113 17.69 19.03 -2.53
N ASN A 114 16.36 19.09 -2.51
CA ASN A 114 15.56 20.31 -2.57
C ASN A 114 15.11 20.84 -1.20
N LEU A 115 15.28 20.07 -0.12
CA LEU A 115 14.91 20.45 1.25
C LEU A 115 15.71 21.64 1.83
N TYR A 116 16.72 22.12 1.10
CA TYR A 116 17.53 23.29 1.49
C TYR A 116 16.66 24.53 1.75
N LEU A 117 15.57 24.70 1.01
CA LEU A 117 14.66 25.84 1.17
C LEU A 117 13.91 25.84 2.51
N ILE A 118 13.54 24.67 3.03
CA ILE A 118 12.82 24.55 4.32
C ILE A 118 13.77 24.81 5.51
N ARG A 119 15.05 24.53 5.34
CA ARG A 119 16.07 24.79 6.39
C ARG A 119 16.30 26.26 6.66
N LYS A 120 15.97 27.16 5.71
CA LYS A 120 16.09 28.63 5.85
C LYS A 120 14.89 29.32 6.50
N ALA A 121 13.79 28.60 6.77
CA ALA A 121 12.60 29.19 7.38
C ALA A 121 12.88 29.67 8.81
N ASP A 122 12.13 30.70 9.25
CA ASP A 122 12.15 31.20 10.62
C ASP A 122 11.90 30.11 11.67
N SER A 123 12.42 30.29 12.87
CA SER A 123 12.41 29.26 13.92
C SER A 123 11.01 28.77 14.29
N PHE A 124 10.01 29.67 14.33
CA PHE A 124 8.62 29.32 14.61
C PHE A 124 7.99 28.50 13.48
N LEU A 125 8.10 29.00 12.26
CA LEU A 125 7.57 28.32 11.06
C LEU A 125 8.21 26.91 10.89
N ARG A 126 9.50 26.79 11.17
CA ARG A 126 10.22 25.51 11.14
C ARG A 126 9.66 24.51 12.15
N LYS A 127 9.38 24.94 13.38
CA LYS A 127 8.78 24.07 14.41
C LYS A 127 7.39 23.60 14.01
N THR A 128 6.55 24.52 13.53
CA THR A 128 5.19 24.22 13.07
C THR A 128 5.20 23.23 11.90
N LEU A 129 6.06 23.45 10.89
CA LEU A 129 6.21 22.55 9.75
C LEU A 129 6.70 21.15 10.17
N ARG A 130 7.58 21.04 11.16
CA ARG A 130 8.04 19.75 11.70
C ARG A 130 6.92 18.98 12.37
N ILE A 131 6.09 19.65 13.17
CA ILE A 131 4.94 19.02 13.84
C ILE A 131 3.92 18.56 12.80
N LEU A 132 3.59 19.40 11.81
CA LEU A 132 2.68 19.03 10.71
C LEU A 132 3.22 17.84 9.92
N GLY A 133 4.53 17.81 9.65
CA GLY A 133 5.16 16.68 8.98
C GLY A 133 5.07 15.36 9.78
N ALA A 134 5.26 15.43 11.09
CA ALA A 134 5.11 14.27 11.96
C ALA A 134 3.66 13.75 11.97
N ILE A 135 2.68 14.64 12.13
CA ILE A 135 1.25 14.28 12.12
C ILE A 135 0.89 13.64 10.77
N ALA A 136 1.29 14.27 9.67
CA ALA A 136 0.98 13.78 8.35
C ALA A 136 1.64 12.41 8.07
N ALA A 137 2.90 12.22 8.46
CA ALA A 137 3.60 10.93 8.33
C ALA A 137 2.94 9.83 9.17
N PHE A 138 2.52 10.15 10.39
CA PHE A 138 1.77 9.25 11.26
C PHE A 138 0.44 8.81 10.62
N MET A 139 -0.37 9.77 10.16
CA MET A 139 -1.66 9.49 9.52
C MET A 139 -1.53 8.65 8.26
N ILE A 140 -0.51 8.93 7.42
CA ILE A 140 -0.26 8.12 6.22
C ILE A 140 0.15 6.70 6.58
N CYS A 141 1.00 6.51 7.59
CA CYS A 141 1.41 5.18 8.02
C CYS A 141 0.23 4.35 8.52
N LEU A 142 -0.69 4.96 9.29
CA LEU A 142 -1.95 4.32 9.69
C LEU A 142 -2.84 4.00 8.49
N PHE A 143 -2.99 4.94 7.56
CA PHE A 143 -3.79 4.74 6.36
C PHE A 143 -3.26 3.58 5.52
N VAL A 144 -1.93 3.49 5.34
CA VAL A 144 -1.28 2.38 4.63
C VAL A 144 -1.54 1.04 5.34
N LEU A 145 -1.46 1.00 6.67
CA LEU A 145 -1.79 -0.21 7.43
C LEU A 145 -3.25 -0.64 7.20
N TRP A 146 -4.19 0.31 7.24
CA TRP A 146 -5.61 0.04 7.01
C TRP A 146 -5.88 -0.49 5.59
N VAL A 147 -5.19 0.07 4.58
CA VAL A 147 -5.28 -0.42 3.20
C VAL A 147 -4.75 -1.85 3.11
N ILE A 148 -3.59 -2.12 3.71
CA ILE A 148 -2.95 -3.44 3.69
C ILE A 148 -3.85 -4.48 4.39
N GLU A 149 -4.36 -4.18 5.57
CA GLU A 149 -5.23 -5.08 6.32
C GLU A 149 -6.52 -5.38 5.55
N ALA A 150 -7.22 -4.34 5.06
CA ALA A 150 -8.45 -4.50 4.30
C ALA A 150 -8.24 -5.30 3.00
N PHE A 151 -7.08 -5.11 2.34
CA PHE A 151 -6.69 -5.87 1.16
C PHE A 151 -6.52 -7.37 1.48
N PHE A 152 -5.79 -7.72 2.54
CA PHE A 152 -5.60 -9.11 2.93
C PHE A 152 -6.92 -9.76 3.37
N GLN A 153 -7.77 -9.02 4.06
CA GLN A 153 -9.08 -9.50 4.48
C GLN A 153 -10.00 -9.75 3.28
N ALA A 154 -10.08 -8.82 2.33
CA ALA A 154 -10.86 -8.98 1.11
C ALA A 154 -10.37 -10.16 0.26
N GLY A 155 -9.05 -10.43 0.27
CA GLY A 155 -8.44 -11.54 -0.48
C GLY A 155 -8.43 -12.88 0.26
N ALA A 156 -8.83 -12.94 1.51
CA ALA A 156 -8.75 -14.18 2.32
C ALA A 156 -9.60 -15.34 1.74
N GLY A 157 -10.68 -15.03 1.00
CA GLY A 157 -11.49 -16.02 0.30
C GLY A 157 -10.87 -16.56 -0.99
N GLU A 158 -9.90 -15.85 -1.57
CA GLU A 158 -9.31 -16.15 -2.88
C GLU A 158 -8.02 -16.99 -2.78
N SER A 159 -7.36 -16.98 -1.61
CA SER A 159 -6.07 -17.63 -1.43
C SER A 159 -5.82 -18.02 0.01
N SER A 160 -5.30 -19.24 0.21
CA SER A 160 -4.85 -19.72 1.54
C SER A 160 -3.71 -18.88 2.13
N VAL A 161 -2.86 -18.30 1.29
CA VAL A 161 -1.76 -17.42 1.72
C VAL A 161 -2.33 -16.11 2.26
N LEU A 162 -3.28 -15.48 1.56
CA LEU A 162 -3.93 -14.26 2.02
C LEU A 162 -4.75 -14.49 3.29
N ALA A 163 -5.45 -15.64 3.37
CA ALA A 163 -6.16 -16.05 4.58
C ALA A 163 -5.20 -16.21 5.78
N ALA A 164 -4.04 -16.84 5.57
CA ALA A 164 -3.05 -16.99 6.64
C ALA A 164 -2.49 -15.66 7.13
N ILE A 165 -2.25 -14.69 6.22
CA ILE A 165 -1.78 -13.34 6.56
C ILE A 165 -2.89 -12.57 7.30
N SER A 166 -4.12 -12.61 6.80
CA SER A 166 -5.28 -11.98 7.45
C SER A 166 -5.48 -12.49 8.88
N ASN A 167 -5.44 -13.81 9.06
CA ASN A 167 -5.53 -14.43 10.38
C ASN A 167 -4.37 -14.01 11.31
N ALA A 168 -3.16 -13.87 10.78
CA ALA A 168 -2.02 -13.39 11.56
C ALA A 168 -2.20 -11.94 12.03
N PHE A 169 -2.83 -11.07 11.21
CA PHE A 169 -3.17 -9.70 11.59
C PHE A 169 -4.26 -9.66 12.66
N GLU A 170 -5.29 -10.48 12.53
CA GLU A 170 -6.37 -10.57 13.52
C GLU A 170 -5.91 -11.12 14.87
N GLN A 171 -4.97 -12.05 14.85
CA GLN A 171 -4.39 -12.63 16.07
C GLN A 171 -3.38 -11.70 16.76
N ASP A 172 -2.82 -10.72 16.07
CA ASP A 172 -1.93 -9.74 16.67
C ASP A 172 -2.74 -8.68 17.42
N SER A 173 -2.58 -8.64 18.74
CA SER A 173 -3.39 -7.78 19.61
C SER A 173 -3.22 -6.28 19.33
N ILE A 174 -2.05 -5.85 18.85
CA ILE A 174 -1.77 -4.46 18.53
C ILE A 174 -2.42 -4.09 17.20
N ILE A 175 -2.20 -4.90 16.16
CA ILE A 175 -2.78 -4.66 14.84
C ILE A 175 -4.31 -4.74 14.91
N SER A 176 -4.85 -5.78 15.54
CA SER A 176 -6.29 -5.94 15.73
C SER A 176 -6.93 -4.74 16.45
N ALA A 177 -6.27 -4.17 17.47
CA ALA A 177 -6.77 -2.98 18.16
C ALA A 177 -6.75 -1.73 17.25
N ILE A 178 -5.72 -1.56 16.42
CA ILE A 178 -5.59 -0.41 15.49
C ILE A 178 -6.57 -0.53 14.32
N CYS A 179 -6.81 -1.75 13.84
CA CYS A 179 -7.65 -2.02 12.67
C CYS A 179 -9.10 -2.37 13.00
N ARG A 180 -9.49 -2.36 14.29
CA ARG A 180 -10.86 -2.72 14.74
C ARG A 180 -11.94 -1.98 13.96
N ASP A 181 -11.79 -0.66 13.85
CA ASP A 181 -12.76 0.23 13.21
C ASP A 181 -12.19 0.76 11.87
N ASN A 182 -11.54 -0.13 11.09
CA ASN A 182 -10.95 0.26 9.81
C ASN A 182 -12.03 0.71 8.82
N PRO A 183 -12.11 2.02 8.48
CA PRO A 183 -13.16 2.55 7.61
C PRO A 183 -13.01 2.14 6.14
N LEU A 184 -11.85 1.58 5.76
CA LEU A 184 -11.57 1.19 4.38
C LEU A 184 -11.96 -0.25 4.09
N ARG A 185 -12.28 -1.05 5.11
CA ARG A 185 -12.59 -2.48 4.96
C ARG A 185 -13.74 -2.72 4.00
N ASP A 186 -14.87 -2.06 4.22
CA ASP A 186 -16.06 -2.22 3.39
C ASP A 186 -15.83 -1.70 1.97
N VAL A 187 -15.12 -0.57 1.84
CA VAL A 187 -14.80 0.05 0.54
C VAL A 187 -13.92 -0.87 -0.29
N ILE A 188 -12.86 -1.43 0.30
CA ILE A 188 -11.92 -2.31 -0.40
C ILE A 188 -12.58 -3.65 -0.71
N THR A 189 -13.35 -4.21 0.21
CA THR A 189 -14.12 -5.45 0.00
C THR A 189 -15.10 -5.27 -1.15
N ALA A 190 -15.85 -4.16 -1.16
CA ALA A 190 -16.75 -3.84 -2.26
C ALA A 190 -15.99 -3.69 -3.59
N PHE A 191 -14.85 -2.98 -3.60
CA PHE A 191 -14.00 -2.84 -4.79
C PHE A 191 -13.50 -4.19 -5.32
N VAL A 192 -13.12 -5.11 -4.45
CA VAL A 192 -12.61 -6.43 -4.84
C VAL A 192 -13.74 -7.34 -5.36
N HIS A 193 -14.92 -7.33 -4.72
CA HIS A 193 -16.00 -8.30 -5.00
C HIS A 193 -17.17 -7.77 -5.85
N GLN A 194 -17.34 -6.44 -5.98
CA GLN A 194 -18.38 -5.85 -6.83
C GLN A 194 -17.89 -5.74 -8.28
N GLY A 195 -17.91 -6.84 -9.02
CA GLY A 195 -17.59 -6.85 -10.43
C GLY A 195 -18.36 -7.90 -11.19
#